data_d880bb70bb3fcb23f76e8b05cb16144f
#
_entry.id   d880bb70bb3fcb23f76e8b05cb16144f
#
_cell.length_a   1.000
_cell.length_b   1.000
_cell.length_c   1.000
_cell.angle_alpha   90.00
_cell.angle_beta   90.00
_cell.angle_gamma   90.00
#
_symmetry.space_group_name_H-M   'P 1'
#
loop_
_entity.id
_entity.type
_entity.pdbx_description
1 polymer ?
#
loop_
_entity_poly.entity_id
_entity_poly.type
_entity_poly.pdbx_seq_one_letter_code
_entity_poly.pdbx_strand_id
1 'polypeptide(L)'
;MALQTAPDVPLFVVSPNSSSERRITPSWTISQLKTRLEPITGIPAVCQQLSLKIGSQEPVAIQAADEEQTQLAAFPLQAYAELTVS
;
A
#
# COMPACT_ATOMS: atom_id res chain seq x y z
N MET A 1 13.98 21.32 -16.00
CA MET A 1 14.14 19.85 -15.92
C MET A 1 13.01 19.26 -15.11
N ALA A 2 12.48 18.21 -15.57
CA ALA A 2 11.39 17.56 -14.88
C ALA A 2 11.94 16.55 -13.88
N LEU A 3 11.38 16.56 -12.70
CA LEU A 3 11.67 15.52 -11.75
C LEU A 3 11.01 14.23 -12.20
N GLN A 4 11.79 13.18 -12.17
CA GLN A 4 11.27 11.88 -12.50
C GLN A 4 10.77 11.25 -11.21
N THR A 5 9.48 11.31 -11.00
CA THR A 5 8.87 10.55 -9.92
C THR A 5 8.20 9.34 -10.55
N ALA A 6 8.27 8.21 -9.85
CA ALA A 6 7.55 7.04 -10.31
C ALA A 6 6.07 7.38 -10.39
N PRO A 7 5.38 6.95 -11.46
CA PRO A 7 3.94 7.20 -11.54
C PRO A 7 3.20 6.47 -10.43
N ASP A 8 2.08 7.04 -10.02
CA ASP A 8 1.23 6.37 -9.04
C ASP A 8 0.76 5.04 -9.59
N VAL A 9 0.62 4.07 -8.71
CA VAL A 9 0.20 2.73 -9.06
C VAL A 9 -1.21 2.50 -8.53
N PRO A 10 -2.19 2.20 -9.41
CA PRO A 10 -3.53 1.89 -8.93
C PRO A 10 -3.55 0.50 -8.31
N LEU A 11 -4.00 0.42 -7.07
CA LEU A 11 -4.13 -0.85 -6.36
C LEU A 11 -5.57 -1.02 -5.91
N PHE A 12 -6.03 -2.27 -5.83
CA PHE A 12 -7.29 -2.58 -5.19
C PHE A 12 -7.05 -2.68 -3.69
N VAL A 13 -7.58 -1.73 -2.95
CA VAL A 13 -7.47 -1.73 -1.50
C VAL A 13 -8.67 -2.46 -0.93
N VAL A 14 -8.43 -3.58 -0.27
CA VAL A 14 -9.48 -4.45 0.27
C VAL A 14 -9.34 -4.48 1.78
N SER A 15 -10.44 -4.20 2.46
CA SER A 15 -10.51 -4.30 3.92
C SER A 15 -11.79 -5.06 4.28
N PRO A 16 -11.96 -5.44 5.57
CA PRO A 16 -13.17 -6.17 5.94
C PRO A 16 -14.48 -5.45 5.61
N ASN A 17 -14.44 -4.13 5.55
CA ASN A 17 -15.66 -3.35 5.37
C ASN A 17 -15.79 -2.67 4.02
N SER A 18 -14.74 -2.72 3.19
CA SER A 18 -14.79 -1.98 1.92
C SER A 18 -13.73 -2.49 0.96
N SER A 19 -13.94 -2.21 -0.31
CA SER A 19 -12.92 -2.40 -1.33
C SER A 19 -13.05 -1.26 -2.34
N SER A 20 -11.93 -0.72 -2.75
CA SER A 20 -11.92 0.37 -3.71
C SER A 20 -10.56 0.46 -4.38
N GLU A 21 -10.57 1.02 -5.60
CA GLU A 21 -9.32 1.27 -6.30
C GLU A 21 -8.74 2.58 -5.80
N ARG A 22 -7.47 2.57 -5.43
CA ARG A 22 -6.77 3.76 -4.96
C ARG A 22 -5.42 3.87 -5.63
N ARG A 23 -5.01 5.09 -5.91
CA ARG A 23 -3.69 5.34 -6.48
C ARG A 23 -2.69 5.49 -5.34
N ILE A 24 -1.65 4.68 -5.41
CA ILE A 24 -0.62 4.61 -4.37
C ILE A 24 0.68 5.15 -4.94
N THR A 25 1.30 6.07 -4.23
CA THR A 25 2.55 6.67 -4.65
C THR A 25 3.72 5.88 -4.12
N PRO A 26 4.58 5.33 -4.99
CA PRO A 26 5.70 4.48 -4.52
C PRO A 26 6.69 5.18 -3.61
N SER A 27 6.77 6.50 -3.65
CA SER A 27 7.68 7.24 -2.77
C SER A 27 7.15 7.41 -1.35
N TRP A 28 5.89 7.07 -1.11
CA TRP A 28 5.38 7.07 0.27
C TRP A 28 6.07 5.99 1.08
N THR A 29 6.28 6.27 2.37
CA THR A 29 6.72 5.23 3.30
C THR A 29 5.54 4.37 3.70
N ILE A 30 5.83 3.21 4.30
CA ILE A 30 4.77 2.33 4.80
C ILE A 30 3.92 3.08 5.82
N SER A 31 4.55 3.85 6.70
CA SER A 31 3.84 4.63 7.70
C SER A 31 2.88 5.63 7.06
N GLN A 32 3.33 6.31 6.02
CA GLN A 32 2.47 7.26 5.30
C GLN A 32 1.29 6.57 4.64
N LEU A 33 1.51 5.40 4.05
CA LEU A 33 0.42 4.64 3.45
C LEU A 33 -0.62 4.26 4.48
N LYS A 34 -0.19 3.74 5.63
CA LYS A 34 -1.12 3.35 6.69
C LYS A 34 -1.93 4.54 7.18
N THR A 35 -1.30 5.70 7.32
CA THR A 35 -2.00 6.91 7.73
C THR A 35 -3.07 7.31 6.72
N ARG A 36 -2.76 7.18 5.44
CA ARG A 36 -3.71 7.53 4.38
C ARG A 36 -4.84 6.51 4.25
N LEU A 37 -4.59 5.26 4.63
CA LEU A 37 -5.61 4.22 4.56
C LEU A 37 -6.56 4.24 5.76
N GLU A 38 -6.18 4.89 6.85
CA GLU A 38 -7.01 4.89 8.05
C GLU A 38 -8.42 5.43 7.79
N PRO A 39 -8.61 6.58 7.14
CA PRO A 39 -9.97 7.08 6.89
C PRO A 39 -10.73 6.25 5.86
N ILE A 40 -10.01 5.48 5.03
CA ILE A 40 -10.64 4.66 4.00
C ILE A 40 -11.13 3.35 4.58
N THR A 41 -10.34 2.74 5.45
CA THR A 41 -10.61 1.40 5.97
C THR A 41 -11.22 1.42 7.37
N GLY A 42 -11.06 2.51 8.09
CA GLY A 42 -11.49 2.60 9.48
C GLY A 42 -10.57 1.89 10.45
N ILE A 43 -9.44 1.38 9.99
CA ILE A 43 -8.49 0.68 10.84
C ILE A 43 -7.37 1.65 11.21
N PRO A 44 -7.12 1.89 12.51
CA PRO A 44 -6.04 2.79 12.91
C PRO A 44 -4.71 2.36 12.32
N ALA A 45 -3.89 3.34 11.93
CA ALA A 45 -2.62 3.06 11.25
C ALA A 45 -1.76 2.08 12.03
N VAL A 46 -1.70 2.21 13.35
CA VAL A 46 -0.86 1.34 14.18
C VAL A 46 -1.39 -0.09 14.25
N CYS A 47 -2.64 -0.31 13.86
CA CYS A 47 -3.25 -1.63 13.91
C CYS A 47 -3.32 -2.30 12.54
N GLN A 48 -2.94 -1.60 11.48
CA GLN A 48 -3.07 -2.13 10.14
C GLN A 48 -1.99 -3.16 9.83
N GLN A 49 -2.40 -4.24 9.19
CA GLN A 49 -1.50 -5.20 8.58
C GLN A 49 -1.78 -5.20 7.09
N LEU A 50 -0.73 -5.03 6.31
CA LEU A 50 -0.84 -4.89 4.86
C LEU A 50 -0.23 -6.09 4.17
N SER A 51 -0.92 -6.60 3.15
CA SER A 51 -0.35 -7.62 2.28
C SER A 51 -0.72 -7.31 0.84
N LEU A 52 0.23 -7.56 -0.06
CA LEU A 52 0.09 -7.25 -1.48
C LEU A 52 0.08 -8.56 -2.26
N LYS A 53 -0.98 -8.78 -3.02
CA LYS A 53 -1.11 -9.96 -3.86
C LYS A 53 -1.10 -9.54 -5.32
N ILE A 54 -0.19 -10.12 -6.08
CA ILE A 54 -0.04 -9.84 -7.51
C ILE A 54 -0.50 -11.06 -8.28
N GLY A 55 -1.61 -10.91 -9.03
CA GLY A 55 -2.14 -12.01 -9.82
C GLY A 55 -2.45 -13.23 -8.96
N SER A 56 -1.92 -14.39 -9.34
CA SER A 56 -2.12 -15.62 -8.60
C SER A 56 -0.96 -15.96 -7.67
N GLN A 57 -0.02 -15.02 -7.50
CA GLN A 57 1.12 -15.24 -6.62
C GLN A 57 0.70 -15.15 -5.16
N GLU A 58 1.54 -15.66 -4.27
CA GLU A 58 1.26 -15.59 -2.86
C GLU A 58 1.39 -14.15 -2.36
N PRO A 59 0.58 -13.75 -1.36
CA PRO A 59 0.66 -12.40 -0.82
C PRO A 59 2.02 -12.12 -0.21
N VAL A 60 2.47 -10.89 -0.41
CA VAL A 60 3.72 -10.39 0.17
C VAL A 60 3.36 -9.42 1.27
N ALA A 61 3.86 -9.66 2.49
CA ALA A 61 3.60 -8.75 3.60
C ALA A 61 4.34 -7.44 3.35
N ILE A 62 3.62 -6.32 3.51
CA ILE A 62 4.23 -5.00 3.41
C ILE A 62 4.55 -4.55 4.82
N GLN A 63 5.75 -4.88 5.24
CA GLN A 63 6.23 -4.57 6.59
C GLN A 63 7.73 -4.40 6.56
N ALA A 64 8.24 -3.67 7.52
CA ALA A 64 9.67 -3.44 7.67
C ALA A 64 9.96 -3.05 9.11
N ALA A 65 11.23 -3.18 9.51
CA ALA A 65 11.63 -2.78 10.85
C ALA A 65 11.45 -1.28 11.05
N ASP A 66 11.62 -0.49 9.99
CA ASP A 66 11.48 0.96 10.04
C ASP A 66 10.46 1.40 8.99
N GLU A 67 9.20 1.42 9.37
CA GLU A 67 8.11 1.78 8.44
C GLU A 67 8.12 3.26 8.09
N GLU A 68 8.78 4.08 8.90
CA GLU A 68 8.85 5.51 8.61
C GLU A 68 9.90 5.84 7.57
N GLN A 69 10.83 4.93 7.31
CA GLN A 69 11.90 5.15 6.34
C GLN A 69 11.78 4.26 5.11
N THR A 70 11.08 3.14 5.22
CA THR A 70 10.96 2.20 4.12
C THR A 70 9.88 2.66 3.16
N GLN A 71 10.28 2.91 1.92
CA GLN A 71 9.34 3.35 0.89
C GLN A 71 8.65 2.17 0.24
N LEU A 72 7.46 2.43 -0.29
CA LEU A 72 6.68 1.40 -0.96
C LEU A 72 7.37 0.89 -2.22
N ALA A 73 8.25 1.69 -2.81
CA ALA A 73 9.01 1.25 -3.98
C ALA A 73 9.91 0.05 -3.69
N ALA A 74 10.17 -0.26 -2.42
CA ALA A 74 10.92 -1.46 -2.06
C ALA A 74 10.11 -2.74 -2.26
N PHE A 75 8.81 -2.63 -2.53
CA PHE A 75 7.93 -3.76 -2.72
C PHE A 75 7.51 -3.86 -4.18
N PRO A 76 7.09 -5.04 -4.66
CA PRO A 76 6.76 -5.23 -6.07
C PRO A 76 5.38 -4.68 -6.41
N LEU A 77 5.23 -3.36 -6.36
CA LEU A 77 3.97 -2.73 -6.71
C LEU A 77 3.67 -2.94 -8.19
N GLN A 78 2.44 -3.36 -8.47
CA GLN A 78 2.00 -3.59 -9.84
C GLN A 78 0.57 -3.10 -9.95
N ALA A 79 0.25 -2.50 -11.11
CA ALA A 79 -1.08 -1.96 -11.34
C ALA A 79 -2.15 -3.04 -11.12
N TYR A 80 -3.18 -2.67 -10.38
CA TYR A 80 -4.34 -3.52 -10.09
C TYR A 80 -4.03 -4.72 -9.21
N ALA A 81 -2.87 -4.73 -8.56
CA ALA A 81 -2.61 -5.71 -7.51
C ALA A 81 -3.55 -5.45 -6.34
N GLU A 82 -3.79 -6.50 -5.56
CA GLU A 82 -4.71 -6.42 -4.42
C GLU A 82 -3.93 -6.12 -3.15
N LEU A 83 -4.25 -5.01 -2.50
CA LEU A 83 -3.67 -4.64 -1.22
C LEU A 83 -4.71 -4.92 -0.14
N THR A 84 -4.46 -5.93 0.66
CA THR A 84 -5.36 -6.30 1.75
C THR A 84 -4.93 -5.60 3.03
N VAL A 85 -5.89 -4.94 3.66
CA VAL A 85 -5.69 -4.22 4.92
C VAL A 85 -6.53 -4.89 5.99
N SER A 86 -5.89 -5.32 7.06
CA SER A 86 -6.61 -5.98 8.13
C SER A 86 -6.12 -5.52 9.50
#